data_d72393b057e67db8066b8de2b60166a5
#
_entry.id   d72393b057e67db8066b8de2b60166a5
#
_cell.length_a   1.000
_cell.length_b   1.000
_cell.length_c   1.000
_cell.angle_alpha   90.00
_cell.angle_beta   90.00
_cell.angle_gamma   90.00
#
_symmetry.space_group_name_H-M   'P 1'
#
loop_
_entity.id
_entity.type
_entity.pdbx_description
1 polymer ?
#
loop_
_entity_poly.entity_id
_entity_poly.type
_entity_poly.pdbx_seq_one_letter_code
_entity_poly.pdbx_strand_id
1 'polypeptide(L)'
;RDFCLSRGLGDVYKRQVLDHHRRGSEVIENAVLSYVEPYASSACEMVAEILQYFSDDLRIRNMEADCLYAGIMIDTNNFTTRAGVRTFEAAAFLRRSGADVTRVRKLLRDDLKSYQARAEAVRTAQIYRECYAIARCPSENLDSPTVIGAQAANELLNIAGVKASFVLTQYNNEVYISARAIDEVNVQVMMEKMGGGGHMNIAGAQVKASPDEVERMLKDIIDQEYQEENTK
;
A
#
# COMPACT_ATOMS: atom_id res chain seq x y z
N ARG A 1 2.91 -0.75 12.30
CA ARG A 1 3.16 -0.08 13.61
C ARG A 1 4.37 -0.60 14.39
N ASP A 2 5.12 -1.59 13.89
CA ASP A 2 6.25 -2.17 14.62
C ASP A 2 7.55 -2.09 13.82
N PHE A 3 7.78 -0.95 13.20
CA PHE A 3 9.09 -0.69 12.63
C PHE A 3 10.00 -0.11 13.68
N CYS A 4 10.96 -0.91 14.09
CA CYS A 4 12.07 -0.60 14.95
C CYS A 4 11.95 -1.10 16.39
N LEU A 5 11.88 -2.41 16.54
CA LEU A 5 12.34 -3.02 17.77
C LEU A 5 13.55 -3.92 17.47
N SER A 6 14.67 -3.31 17.22
CA SER A 6 15.96 -3.94 17.48
C SER A 6 16.11 -4.07 19.01
N ARG A 7 15.44 -5.06 19.58
CA ARG A 7 15.66 -5.49 20.96
C ARG A 7 16.92 -6.32 20.97
N GLY A 8 18.08 -5.71 21.17
CA GLY A 8 19.28 -6.50 21.36
C GLY A 8 20.63 -5.81 21.16
N LEU A 9 20.64 -4.55 20.78
CA LEU A 9 21.89 -3.76 20.85
C LEU A 9 21.73 -2.78 21.99
N GLY A 10 22.45 -3.05 23.07
CA GLY A 10 22.57 -2.16 24.23
C GLY A 10 22.89 -0.75 23.75
N ASP A 11 22.21 0.23 24.32
CA ASP A 11 22.18 1.65 24.03
C ASP A 11 21.11 2.10 23.05
N VAL A 12 19.93 2.20 23.60
CA VAL A 12 18.71 2.77 23.01
C VAL A 12 18.82 4.29 22.72
N TYR A 13 19.99 4.89 22.80
CA TYR A 13 20.16 6.35 22.83
C TYR A 13 20.25 7.02 21.45
N LYS A 14 20.27 6.27 20.35
CA LYS A 14 20.41 6.86 19.01
C LYS A 14 19.34 6.32 18.06
N ARG A 15 18.11 6.79 18.20
CA ARG A 15 17.05 6.50 17.24
C ARG A 15 17.15 7.45 16.07
N GLN A 16 17.17 6.88 14.87
CA GLN A 16 17.01 7.63 13.63
C GLN A 16 15.63 7.28 13.06
N VAL A 17 14.93 8.30 12.57
CA VAL A 17 13.62 8.16 11.90
C VAL A 17 13.82 8.60 10.46
N LEU A 18 13.62 7.67 9.51
CA LEU A 18 13.47 7.97 8.09
C LEU A 18 12.07 7.51 7.69
N ASP A 19 11.23 8.44 7.32
CA ASP A 19 9.81 8.15 7.03
C ASP A 19 9.30 9.00 5.88
N HIS A 20 8.51 8.39 5.00
CA HIS A 20 7.85 9.05 3.87
C HIS A 20 6.35 9.25 4.09
N HIS A 21 5.82 8.92 5.26
CA HIS A 21 4.43 9.16 5.59
C HIS A 21 4.22 10.60 6.10
N ARG A 22 3.00 11.09 5.98
CA ARG A 22 2.62 12.33 6.66
C ARG A 22 2.67 12.12 8.16
N ARG A 23 3.17 13.12 8.89
CA ARG A 23 3.22 13.06 10.35
C ARG A 23 1.81 12.90 10.91
N GLY A 24 1.61 11.86 11.71
CA GLY A 24 0.43 11.65 12.51
C GLY A 24 0.52 12.41 13.85
N SER A 25 -0.48 12.21 14.70
CA SER A 25 -0.50 12.73 16.09
C SER A 25 0.55 12.06 17.00
N GLU A 26 0.94 10.83 16.69
CA GLU A 26 1.97 10.08 17.42
C GLU A 26 3.33 10.31 16.76
N VAL A 27 4.24 10.95 17.44
CA VAL A 27 5.61 11.23 16.98
C VAL A 27 6.60 10.47 17.83
N ILE A 28 7.66 9.93 17.23
CA ILE A 28 8.78 9.35 17.96
C ILE A 28 9.59 10.50 18.56
N GLU A 29 9.41 10.70 19.85
CA GLU A 29 10.21 11.66 20.61
C GLU A 29 11.64 11.12 20.85
N ASN A 30 12.58 12.03 21.04
CA ASN A 30 13.99 11.71 21.31
C ASN A 30 14.74 11.01 20.15
N ALA A 31 14.32 11.21 18.91
CA ALA A 31 15.13 10.81 17.77
C ALA A 31 16.35 11.73 17.62
N VAL A 32 17.53 11.15 17.45
CA VAL A 32 18.80 11.90 17.19
C VAL A 32 18.77 12.50 15.79
N LEU A 33 18.06 11.85 14.87
CA LEU A 33 17.79 12.30 13.52
C LEU A 33 16.35 11.96 13.18
N SER A 34 15.61 12.94 12.71
CA SER A 34 14.26 12.73 12.15
C SER A 34 14.21 13.36 10.77
N TYR A 35 14.21 12.50 9.75
CA TYR A 35 14.05 12.89 8.35
C TYR A 35 12.72 12.34 7.83
N VAL A 36 11.72 13.21 7.80
CA VAL A 36 10.36 12.88 7.35
C VAL A 36 10.10 13.65 6.06
N GLU A 37 9.89 12.92 4.96
CA GLU A 37 9.73 13.50 3.61
C GLU A 37 8.51 12.89 2.91
N PRO A 38 7.31 13.49 3.08
CA PRO A 38 6.07 12.94 2.52
C PRO A 38 5.98 12.94 0.98
N TYR A 39 6.89 13.63 0.31
CA TYR A 39 6.96 13.65 -1.15
C TYR A 39 7.87 12.58 -1.74
N ALA A 40 8.66 11.90 -0.91
CA ALA A 40 9.40 10.71 -1.34
C ALA A 40 8.42 9.56 -1.61
N SER A 41 8.70 8.76 -2.63
CA SER A 41 7.86 7.62 -2.98
C SER A 41 7.93 6.50 -1.94
N SER A 42 9.08 6.35 -1.29
CA SER A 42 9.35 5.31 -0.30
C SER A 42 10.51 5.68 0.62
N ALA A 43 10.57 5.07 1.79
CA ALA A 43 11.74 5.17 2.65
C ALA A 43 13.01 4.59 1.96
N CYS A 44 12.84 3.61 1.07
CA CYS A 44 13.94 3.04 0.29
C CYS A 44 14.52 4.04 -0.73
N GLU A 45 13.70 4.91 -1.32
CA GLU A 45 14.17 6.04 -2.13
C GLU A 45 15.04 6.97 -1.29
N MET A 46 14.56 7.40 -0.11
CA MET A 46 15.29 8.28 0.80
C MET A 46 16.64 7.69 1.22
N VAL A 47 16.66 6.39 1.54
CA VAL A 47 17.90 5.69 1.89
C VAL A 47 18.84 5.66 0.68
N ALA A 48 18.36 5.33 -0.51
CA ALA A 48 19.17 5.30 -1.72
C ALA A 48 19.77 6.68 -2.04
N GLU A 49 19.03 7.77 -1.85
CA GLU A 49 19.53 9.14 -2.00
C GLU A 49 20.65 9.44 -0.99
N ILE A 50 20.45 9.11 0.29
CA ILE A 50 21.46 9.32 1.32
C ILE A 50 22.75 8.55 1.00
N LEU A 51 22.64 7.30 0.57
CA LEU A 51 23.77 6.44 0.28
C LEU A 51 24.65 6.99 -0.86
N GLN A 52 24.09 7.75 -1.79
CA GLN A 52 24.86 8.38 -2.88
C GLN A 52 25.88 9.41 -2.37
N TYR A 53 25.61 10.02 -1.21
CA TYR A 53 26.44 11.10 -0.64
C TYR A 53 27.11 10.69 0.67
N PHE A 54 26.93 9.43 1.10
CA PHE A 54 27.43 9.00 2.41
C PHE A 54 28.96 8.87 2.45
N SER A 55 29.55 8.27 1.44
CA SER A 55 31.00 8.13 1.28
C SER A 55 31.35 7.68 -0.14
N ASP A 56 32.43 8.19 -0.70
CA ASP A 56 32.94 7.78 -2.01
C ASP A 56 33.38 6.31 -2.05
N ASP A 57 33.77 5.75 -0.91
CA ASP A 57 34.22 4.36 -0.76
C ASP A 57 33.08 3.38 -0.47
N LEU A 58 31.84 3.87 -0.33
CA LEU A 58 30.71 3.03 0.00
C LEU A 58 30.44 2.03 -1.13
N ARG A 59 30.39 0.76 -0.76
CA ARG A 59 30.01 -0.34 -1.65
C ARG A 59 28.74 -1.00 -1.16
N ILE A 60 27.68 -0.88 -1.93
CA ILE A 60 26.40 -1.55 -1.66
C ILE A 60 26.48 -2.96 -2.27
N ARG A 61 26.17 -3.98 -1.48
CA ARG A 61 26.12 -5.36 -1.98
C ARG A 61 24.89 -5.53 -2.87
N ASN A 62 24.98 -6.41 -3.87
CA ASN A 62 23.89 -6.65 -4.82
C ASN A 62 22.54 -6.95 -4.15
N MET A 63 22.55 -7.74 -3.05
CA MET A 63 21.33 -8.07 -2.31
C MET A 63 20.74 -6.84 -1.61
N GLU A 64 21.56 -5.96 -1.05
CA GLU A 64 21.09 -4.71 -0.43
C GLU A 64 20.48 -3.78 -1.49
N ALA A 65 21.13 -3.68 -2.64
CA ALA A 65 20.60 -2.92 -3.76
C ALA A 65 19.28 -3.51 -4.29
N ASP A 66 19.16 -4.85 -4.36
CA ASP A 66 17.92 -5.54 -4.73
C ASP A 66 16.79 -5.24 -3.73
N CYS A 67 17.07 -5.29 -2.41
CA CYS A 67 16.08 -5.03 -1.37
C CYS A 67 15.58 -3.57 -1.40
N LEU A 68 16.49 -2.61 -1.54
CA LEU A 68 16.10 -1.19 -1.67
C LEU A 68 15.28 -0.95 -2.94
N TYR A 69 15.68 -1.55 -4.05
CA TYR A 69 14.94 -1.47 -5.31
C TYR A 69 13.55 -2.10 -5.19
N ALA A 70 13.44 -3.26 -4.52
CA ALA A 70 12.18 -3.93 -4.24
C ALA A 70 11.24 -3.05 -3.40
N GLY A 71 11.76 -2.37 -2.37
CA GLY A 71 10.96 -1.45 -1.55
C GLY A 71 10.40 -0.28 -2.36
N ILE A 72 11.19 0.32 -3.25
CA ILE A 72 10.69 1.33 -4.19
C ILE A 72 9.58 0.76 -5.08
N MET A 73 9.77 -0.44 -5.64
CA MET A 73 8.76 -1.08 -6.50
C MET A 73 7.44 -1.33 -5.76
N ILE A 74 7.49 -1.75 -4.49
CA ILE A 74 6.29 -2.03 -3.69
C ILE A 74 5.51 -0.74 -3.44
N ASP A 75 6.16 0.30 -2.92
CA ASP A 75 5.50 1.56 -2.54
C ASP A 75 4.99 2.36 -3.75
N THR A 76 5.57 2.15 -4.93
CA THR A 76 5.18 2.81 -6.18
C THR A 76 4.29 1.95 -7.07
N ASN A 77 3.85 0.79 -6.61
CA ASN A 77 3.15 -0.18 -7.45
C ASN A 77 3.86 -0.39 -8.81
N ASN A 78 5.12 -0.81 -8.77
CA ASN A 78 5.98 -0.97 -9.95
C ASN A 78 6.17 0.32 -10.78
N PHE A 79 6.41 1.45 -10.12
CA PHE A 79 6.61 2.78 -10.72
C PHE A 79 5.36 3.35 -11.42
N THR A 80 4.17 2.82 -11.15
CA THR A 80 2.92 3.30 -11.74
C THR A 80 2.26 4.40 -10.91
N THR A 81 2.54 4.47 -9.62
CA THR A 81 1.97 5.46 -8.70
C THR A 81 3.06 6.14 -7.88
N ARG A 82 2.90 7.44 -7.61
CA ARG A 82 3.78 8.22 -6.72
C ARG A 82 5.27 8.23 -7.11
N ALA A 83 5.62 7.81 -8.32
CA ALA A 83 6.99 7.81 -8.82
C ALA A 83 7.31 9.16 -9.50
N GLY A 84 8.20 9.92 -8.89
CA GLY A 84 8.73 11.18 -9.42
C GLY A 84 10.13 11.01 -10.00
N VAL A 85 10.73 12.11 -10.47
CA VAL A 85 12.11 12.12 -11.00
C VAL A 85 13.09 11.53 -9.99
N ARG A 86 13.00 11.91 -8.71
CA ARG A 86 13.85 11.40 -7.62
C ARG A 86 13.77 9.88 -7.51
N THR A 87 12.57 9.30 -7.66
CA THR A 87 12.35 7.85 -7.62
C THR A 87 13.14 7.14 -8.72
N PHE A 88 13.10 7.66 -9.95
CA PHE A 88 13.85 7.09 -11.08
C PHE A 88 15.35 7.27 -10.93
N GLU A 89 15.82 8.40 -10.37
CA GLU A 89 17.24 8.63 -10.06
C GLU A 89 17.75 7.66 -9.02
N ALA A 90 17.00 7.45 -7.91
CA ALA A 90 17.31 6.46 -6.90
C ALA A 90 17.34 5.04 -7.49
N ALA A 91 16.34 4.68 -8.31
CA ALA A 91 16.30 3.40 -9.00
C ALA A 91 17.51 3.22 -9.94
N ALA A 92 17.89 4.25 -10.69
CA ALA A 92 19.08 4.22 -11.57
C ALA A 92 20.38 4.06 -10.77
N PHE A 93 20.50 4.73 -9.61
CA PHE A 93 21.63 4.54 -8.70
C PHE A 93 21.72 3.09 -8.21
N LEU A 94 20.62 2.52 -7.72
CA LEU A 94 20.57 1.14 -7.25
C LEU A 94 20.91 0.14 -8.37
N ARG A 95 20.46 0.41 -9.61
CA ARG A 95 20.83 -0.39 -10.78
C ARG A 95 22.35 -0.35 -11.05
N ARG A 96 22.95 0.82 -10.99
CA ARG A 96 24.43 0.95 -11.10
C ARG A 96 25.16 0.26 -9.97
N SER A 97 24.56 0.21 -8.77
CA SER A 97 25.10 -0.47 -7.58
C SER A 97 24.90 -2.00 -7.61
N GLY A 98 24.28 -2.55 -8.65
CA GLY A 98 24.16 -4.00 -8.85
C GLY A 98 22.79 -4.60 -8.60
N ALA A 99 21.76 -3.78 -8.37
CA ALA A 99 20.38 -4.27 -8.32
C ALA A 99 19.98 -4.93 -9.65
N ASP A 100 19.33 -6.09 -9.56
CA ASP A 100 18.87 -6.85 -10.72
C ASP A 100 17.34 -7.03 -10.69
N VAL A 101 16.65 -6.45 -11.67
CA VAL A 101 15.19 -6.48 -11.75
C VAL A 101 14.65 -7.91 -11.80
N THR A 102 15.38 -8.84 -12.41
CA THR A 102 14.97 -10.24 -12.49
C THR A 102 15.04 -10.92 -11.12
N ARG A 103 16.11 -10.65 -10.34
CA ARG A 103 16.18 -11.15 -8.96
C ARG A 103 15.08 -10.54 -8.10
N VAL A 104 14.87 -9.22 -8.18
CA VAL A 104 13.79 -8.52 -7.46
C VAL A 104 12.42 -9.08 -7.82
N ARG A 105 12.12 -9.26 -9.12
CA ARG A 105 10.86 -9.89 -9.53
C ARG A 105 10.68 -11.32 -9.00
N LYS A 106 11.76 -12.08 -8.86
CA LYS A 106 11.69 -13.43 -8.26
C LYS A 106 11.36 -13.37 -6.76
N LEU A 107 11.88 -12.34 -6.04
CA LEU A 107 11.58 -12.12 -4.61
C LEU A 107 10.11 -11.72 -4.38
N LEU A 108 9.53 -10.98 -5.32
CA LEU A 108 8.16 -10.45 -5.20
C LEU A 108 7.09 -11.36 -5.85
N ARG A 109 7.44 -12.59 -6.15
CA ARG A 109 6.46 -13.55 -6.71
C ARG A 109 5.48 -14.00 -5.66
N ASP A 110 4.22 -14.02 -6.03
CA ASP A 110 3.18 -14.66 -5.24
C ASP A 110 3.26 -16.19 -5.37
N ASP A 111 2.82 -16.89 -4.35
CA ASP A 111 2.50 -18.31 -4.47
C ASP A 111 1.21 -18.51 -5.27
N LEU A 112 0.99 -19.75 -5.74
CA LEU A 112 -0.14 -20.07 -6.62
C LEU A 112 -1.49 -19.80 -5.95
N LYS A 113 -1.64 -20.07 -4.64
CA LYS A 113 -2.90 -19.90 -3.93
C LYS A 113 -3.26 -18.43 -3.78
N SER A 114 -2.28 -17.59 -3.41
CA SER A 114 -2.42 -16.14 -3.33
C SER A 114 -2.80 -15.55 -4.69
N TYR A 115 -2.13 -16.00 -5.75
CA TYR A 115 -2.46 -15.57 -7.11
C TYR A 115 -3.88 -15.98 -7.53
N GLN A 116 -4.29 -17.23 -7.25
CA GLN A 116 -5.64 -17.72 -7.56
C GLN A 116 -6.73 -16.97 -6.79
N ALA A 117 -6.53 -16.70 -5.49
CA ALA A 117 -7.48 -15.95 -4.67
C ALA A 117 -7.67 -14.51 -5.19
N ARG A 118 -6.57 -13.86 -5.57
CA ARG A 118 -6.62 -12.52 -6.18
C ARG A 118 -7.34 -12.54 -7.54
N ALA A 119 -7.01 -13.50 -8.40
CA ALA A 119 -7.67 -13.65 -9.68
C ALA A 119 -9.17 -13.94 -9.54
N GLU A 120 -9.56 -14.74 -8.54
CA GLU A 120 -10.97 -15.01 -8.24
C GLU A 120 -11.71 -13.76 -7.76
N ALA A 121 -11.09 -12.95 -6.91
CA ALA A 121 -11.66 -11.67 -6.48
C ALA A 121 -11.92 -10.75 -7.68
N VAL A 122 -10.97 -10.64 -8.60
CA VAL A 122 -11.12 -9.84 -9.82
C VAL A 122 -12.20 -10.43 -10.75
N ARG A 123 -12.23 -11.76 -10.92
CA ARG A 123 -13.21 -12.45 -11.76
C ARG A 123 -14.66 -12.26 -11.29
N THR A 124 -14.87 -12.22 -9.98
CA THR A 124 -16.19 -12.10 -9.35
C THR A 124 -16.58 -10.66 -9.01
N ALA A 125 -15.73 -9.70 -9.35
CA ALA A 125 -16.00 -8.29 -9.11
C ALA A 125 -17.28 -7.84 -9.82
N GLN A 126 -18.04 -6.99 -9.15
CA GLN A 126 -19.25 -6.36 -9.66
C GLN A 126 -19.01 -4.86 -9.81
N ILE A 127 -19.44 -4.31 -10.93
CA ILE A 127 -19.42 -2.85 -11.11
C ILE A 127 -20.73 -2.29 -10.56
N TYR A 128 -20.61 -1.38 -9.61
CA TYR A 128 -21.71 -0.67 -8.97
C TYR A 128 -21.67 0.81 -9.34
N ARG A 129 -22.83 1.43 -9.60
CA ARG A 129 -22.92 2.83 -10.04
C ARG A 129 -21.91 3.19 -11.15
N GLU A 130 -21.76 2.28 -12.13
CA GLU A 130 -20.93 2.42 -13.33
C GLU A 130 -19.42 2.51 -13.11
N CYS A 131 -18.93 2.98 -11.95
CA CYS A 131 -17.51 3.26 -11.74
C CYS A 131 -16.91 2.70 -10.42
N TYR A 132 -17.72 2.04 -9.59
CA TYR A 132 -17.24 1.42 -8.35
C TYR A 132 -17.14 -0.09 -8.49
N ALA A 133 -15.94 -0.65 -8.38
CA ALA A 133 -15.77 -2.10 -8.40
C ALA A 133 -15.85 -2.65 -6.97
N ILE A 134 -16.71 -3.61 -6.73
CA ILE A 134 -16.88 -4.29 -5.45
C ILE A 134 -16.58 -5.77 -5.66
N ALA A 135 -15.70 -6.35 -4.84
CA ALA A 135 -15.36 -7.76 -4.90
C ALA A 135 -15.21 -8.37 -3.51
N ARG A 136 -15.32 -9.70 -3.45
CA ARG A 136 -14.98 -10.49 -2.26
C ARG A 136 -13.74 -11.30 -2.55
N CYS A 137 -12.75 -11.21 -1.66
CA CYS A 137 -11.53 -11.99 -1.77
C CYS A 137 -11.66 -13.26 -0.92
N PRO A 138 -11.45 -14.45 -1.49
CA PRO A 138 -11.31 -15.68 -0.70
C PRO A 138 -10.18 -15.53 0.32
N SER A 139 -10.37 -16.09 1.51
CA SER A 139 -9.36 -15.98 2.60
C SER A 139 -8.87 -17.34 3.08
N GLU A 140 -9.47 -18.42 2.61
CA GLU A 140 -9.16 -19.78 3.09
C GLU A 140 -7.77 -20.22 2.67
N ASN A 141 -7.00 -20.74 3.64
CA ASN A 141 -5.66 -21.30 3.43
C ASN A 141 -4.64 -20.31 2.84
N LEU A 142 -4.81 -19.00 3.12
CA LEU A 142 -3.87 -17.94 2.79
C LEU A 142 -3.12 -17.46 4.03
N ASP A 143 -1.82 -17.20 3.89
CA ASP A 143 -1.00 -16.69 4.99
C ASP A 143 -1.35 -15.23 5.34
N SER A 144 -1.70 -14.43 4.33
CA SER A 144 -2.00 -13.01 4.48
C SER A 144 -3.19 -12.56 3.63
N PRO A 145 -4.44 -12.99 3.98
CA PRO A 145 -5.62 -12.74 3.15
C PRO A 145 -5.90 -11.25 2.91
N THR A 146 -5.66 -10.41 3.92
CA THR A 146 -5.89 -8.96 3.83
C THR A 146 -4.94 -8.28 2.85
N VAL A 147 -3.70 -8.77 2.73
CA VAL A 147 -2.73 -8.29 1.74
C VAL A 147 -3.20 -8.65 0.32
N ILE A 148 -3.68 -9.88 0.13
CA ILE A 148 -4.21 -10.32 -1.17
C ILE A 148 -5.44 -9.49 -1.56
N GLY A 149 -6.34 -9.20 -0.61
CA GLY A 149 -7.47 -8.31 -0.84
C GLY A 149 -7.05 -6.91 -1.27
N ALA A 150 -6.00 -6.36 -0.65
CA ALA A 150 -5.45 -5.06 -1.02
C ALA A 150 -4.81 -5.07 -2.43
N GLN A 151 -4.14 -6.16 -2.80
CA GLN A 151 -3.60 -6.34 -4.15
C GLN A 151 -4.73 -6.46 -5.20
N ALA A 152 -5.79 -7.22 -4.89
CA ALA A 152 -6.96 -7.31 -5.76
C ALA A 152 -7.63 -5.95 -5.97
N ALA A 153 -7.72 -5.12 -4.92
CA ALA A 153 -8.25 -3.77 -5.03
C ALA A 153 -7.39 -2.89 -5.98
N ASN A 154 -6.07 -3.00 -5.93
CA ASN A 154 -5.19 -2.32 -6.88
C ASN A 154 -5.41 -2.81 -8.33
N GLU A 155 -5.60 -4.11 -8.54
CA GLU A 155 -5.84 -4.67 -9.87
C GLU A 155 -7.16 -4.22 -10.48
N LEU A 156 -8.21 -4.10 -9.68
CA LEU A 156 -9.52 -3.64 -10.13
C LEU A 156 -9.49 -2.19 -10.68
N LEU A 157 -8.57 -1.36 -10.20
CA LEU A 157 -8.38 -0.01 -10.75
C LEU A 157 -7.78 0.02 -12.16
N ASN A 158 -7.22 -1.11 -12.64
CA ASN A 158 -6.74 -1.20 -14.04
C ASN A 158 -7.87 -1.45 -15.04
N ILE A 159 -9.10 -1.64 -14.58
CA ILE A 159 -10.27 -1.84 -15.43
C ILE A 159 -10.77 -0.46 -15.91
N ALA A 160 -10.87 -0.30 -17.21
CA ALA A 160 -11.35 0.95 -17.81
C ALA A 160 -12.75 1.34 -17.25
N GLY A 161 -12.89 2.58 -16.83
CA GLY A 161 -14.12 3.12 -16.24
C GLY A 161 -14.25 2.92 -14.73
N VAL A 162 -13.41 2.11 -14.09
CA VAL A 162 -13.39 1.99 -12.63
C VAL A 162 -12.63 3.16 -12.02
N LYS A 163 -13.30 3.94 -11.17
CA LYS A 163 -12.73 5.07 -10.43
C LYS A 163 -12.36 4.68 -9.00
N ALA A 164 -13.10 3.77 -8.39
CA ALA A 164 -12.78 3.24 -7.08
C ALA A 164 -13.08 1.74 -6.97
N SER A 165 -12.33 1.05 -6.14
CA SER A 165 -12.46 -0.38 -5.89
C SER A 165 -12.50 -0.69 -4.41
N PHE A 166 -13.33 -1.65 -4.03
CA PHE A 166 -13.53 -2.12 -2.67
C PHE A 166 -13.47 -3.63 -2.65
N VAL A 167 -12.52 -4.17 -1.92
CA VAL A 167 -12.39 -5.63 -1.77
C VAL A 167 -12.61 -6.01 -0.32
N LEU A 168 -13.63 -6.86 -0.12
CA LEU A 168 -14.03 -7.38 1.17
C LEU A 168 -13.32 -8.73 1.40
N THR A 169 -12.57 -8.84 2.47
CA THR A 169 -11.85 -10.05 2.86
C THR A 169 -12.29 -10.46 4.26
N GLN A 170 -12.98 -11.59 4.36
CA GLN A 170 -13.37 -12.13 5.66
C GLN A 170 -12.17 -12.84 6.31
N TYR A 171 -11.76 -12.37 7.48
CA TYR A 171 -10.64 -12.97 8.22
C TYR A 171 -10.83 -12.73 9.72
N ASN A 172 -10.56 -13.76 10.55
CA ASN A 172 -10.69 -13.72 12.01
C ASN A 172 -12.06 -13.20 12.52
N ASN A 173 -13.15 -13.66 11.92
CA ASN A 173 -14.53 -13.26 12.23
C ASN A 173 -14.84 -11.77 12.01
N GLU A 174 -14.06 -11.09 11.22
CA GLU A 174 -14.24 -9.71 10.82
C GLU A 174 -14.10 -9.58 9.31
N VAL A 175 -14.63 -8.52 8.75
CA VAL A 175 -14.47 -8.20 7.34
C VAL A 175 -13.51 -7.01 7.21
N TYR A 176 -12.42 -7.24 6.54
CA TYR A 176 -11.45 -6.21 6.16
C TYR A 176 -11.82 -5.67 4.79
N ILE A 177 -11.93 -4.36 4.69
CA ILE A 177 -12.20 -3.68 3.43
C ILE A 177 -10.93 -3.00 2.98
N SER A 178 -10.46 -3.34 1.80
CA SER A 178 -9.39 -2.62 1.12
C SER A 178 -10.01 -1.72 0.06
N ALA A 179 -9.89 -0.42 0.25
CA ALA A 179 -10.42 0.60 -0.65
C ALA A 179 -9.30 1.30 -1.41
N ARG A 180 -9.48 1.46 -2.70
CA ARG A 180 -8.54 2.16 -3.60
C ARG A 180 -9.32 3.10 -4.50
N ALA A 181 -8.70 4.21 -4.90
CA ALA A 181 -9.30 5.14 -5.84
C ALA A 181 -8.27 5.76 -6.79
N ILE A 182 -8.78 6.20 -7.92
CA ILE A 182 -8.10 7.06 -8.88
C ILE A 182 -8.96 8.32 -9.02
N ASP A 183 -8.35 9.39 -9.43
CA ASP A 183 -8.97 10.69 -9.70
C ASP A 183 -9.61 11.33 -8.44
N GLU A 184 -10.87 11.78 -8.55
CA GLU A 184 -11.53 12.62 -7.56
C GLU A 184 -12.20 11.84 -6.41
N VAL A 185 -12.31 10.52 -6.52
CA VAL A 185 -13.01 9.71 -5.51
C VAL A 185 -12.21 9.62 -4.21
N ASN A 186 -12.81 10.07 -3.12
CA ASN A 186 -12.19 10.05 -1.79
C ASN A 186 -12.64 8.82 -1.00
N VAL A 187 -11.89 7.71 -1.11
CA VAL A 187 -12.21 6.49 -0.35
C VAL A 187 -11.92 6.61 1.15
N GLN A 188 -11.13 7.59 1.58
CA GLN A 188 -10.90 7.84 3.00
C GLN A 188 -12.21 8.16 3.73
N VAL A 189 -12.98 9.12 3.21
CA VAL A 189 -14.26 9.53 3.81
C VAL A 189 -15.23 8.35 3.90
N MET A 190 -15.29 7.53 2.84
CA MET A 190 -16.14 6.33 2.84
C MET A 190 -15.72 5.34 3.92
N MET A 191 -14.41 5.09 4.07
CA MET A 191 -13.90 4.16 5.08
C MET A 191 -14.02 4.70 6.51
N GLU A 192 -13.92 6.01 6.71
CA GLU A 192 -14.16 6.64 8.02
C GLU A 192 -15.62 6.44 8.47
N LYS A 193 -16.59 6.51 7.56
CA LYS A 193 -18.02 6.18 7.84
C LYS A 193 -18.21 4.71 8.28
N MET A 194 -17.26 3.84 7.93
CA MET A 194 -17.24 2.43 8.35
C MET A 194 -16.33 2.16 9.56
N GLY A 195 -15.86 3.21 10.24
CA GLY A 195 -14.97 3.10 11.40
C GLY A 195 -13.51 2.82 11.05
N GLY A 196 -13.13 3.00 9.80
CA GLY A 196 -11.77 2.83 9.30
C GLY A 196 -11.06 4.16 9.08
N GLY A 197 -10.18 4.21 8.06
CA GLY A 197 -9.43 5.41 7.69
C GLY A 197 -8.38 5.14 6.64
N GLY A 198 -7.53 6.13 6.40
CA GLY A 198 -6.46 6.04 5.41
C GLY A 198 -6.14 7.38 4.77
N HIS A 199 -5.95 7.35 3.47
CA HIS A 199 -5.73 8.52 2.62
C HIS A 199 -6.78 8.55 1.50
N MET A 200 -6.89 9.68 0.83
CA MET A 200 -7.85 9.91 -0.25
C MET A 200 -7.94 8.73 -1.23
N ASN A 201 -6.80 8.20 -1.67
CA ASN A 201 -6.73 7.17 -2.72
C ASN A 201 -6.50 5.75 -2.18
N ILE A 202 -6.16 5.60 -0.91
CA ILE A 202 -5.84 4.31 -0.25
C ILE A 202 -6.37 4.35 1.16
N ALA A 203 -7.41 3.58 1.42
CA ALA A 203 -8.04 3.50 2.72
C ALA A 203 -8.48 2.06 3.03
N GLY A 204 -8.92 1.83 4.24
CA GLY A 204 -9.47 0.55 4.65
C GLY A 204 -10.29 0.66 5.91
N ALA A 205 -11.13 -0.34 6.14
CA ALA A 205 -11.91 -0.48 7.36
C ALA A 205 -11.92 -1.94 7.83
N GLN A 206 -12.23 -2.14 9.09
CA GLN A 206 -12.37 -3.44 9.72
C GLN A 206 -13.71 -3.47 10.45
N VAL A 207 -14.61 -4.36 10.06
CA VAL A 207 -16.00 -4.37 10.50
C VAL A 207 -16.37 -5.74 11.05
N LYS A 208 -16.95 -5.76 12.26
CA LYS A 208 -17.47 -6.97 12.92
C LYS A 208 -18.90 -7.25 12.47
N ALA A 209 -19.06 -7.71 11.24
CA ALA A 209 -20.34 -8.07 10.66
C ALA A 209 -20.16 -9.14 9.59
N SER A 210 -21.24 -9.68 9.06
CA SER A 210 -21.17 -10.62 7.94
C SER A 210 -20.75 -9.90 6.64
N PRO A 211 -20.14 -10.60 5.68
CA PRO A 211 -19.78 -10.00 4.38
C PRO A 211 -20.97 -9.38 3.66
N ASP A 212 -22.16 -9.97 3.77
CA ASP A 212 -23.38 -9.45 3.15
C ASP A 212 -23.87 -8.14 3.78
N GLU A 213 -23.73 -8.01 5.11
CA GLU A 213 -24.06 -6.77 5.82
C GLU A 213 -23.06 -5.66 5.49
N VAL A 214 -21.76 -6.00 5.48
CA VAL A 214 -20.70 -5.03 5.15
C VAL A 214 -20.84 -4.53 3.71
N GLU A 215 -21.17 -5.42 2.77
CA GLU A 215 -21.39 -5.03 1.38
C GLU A 215 -22.63 -4.10 1.23
N ARG A 216 -23.71 -4.36 1.98
CA ARG A 216 -24.88 -3.46 2.01
C ARG A 216 -24.52 -2.09 2.56
N MET A 217 -23.85 -2.04 3.73
CA MET A 217 -23.38 -0.79 4.32
C MET A 217 -22.49 0.00 3.37
N LEU A 218 -21.59 -0.67 2.67
CA LEU A 218 -20.72 -0.06 1.67
C LEU A 218 -21.52 0.54 0.51
N LYS A 219 -22.51 -0.21 -0.03
CA LYS A 219 -23.38 0.28 -1.10
C LYS A 219 -24.21 1.49 -0.69
N ASP A 220 -24.71 1.50 0.53
CA ASP A 220 -25.46 2.65 1.09
C ASP A 220 -24.57 3.90 1.19
N ILE A 221 -23.29 3.74 1.57
CA ILE A 221 -22.33 4.83 1.62
C ILE A 221 -21.99 5.33 0.21
N ILE A 222 -21.76 4.42 -0.73
CA ILE A 222 -21.51 4.79 -2.13
C ILE A 222 -22.70 5.56 -2.71
N ASP A 223 -23.92 5.15 -2.41
CA ASP A 223 -25.13 5.83 -2.89
C ASP A 223 -25.26 7.25 -2.35
N GLN A 224 -24.88 7.48 -1.09
CA GLN A 224 -24.84 8.82 -0.48
C GLN A 224 -23.83 9.71 -1.18
N GLU A 225 -22.60 9.25 -1.34
CA GLU A 225 -21.53 10.01 -2.01
C GLU A 225 -21.87 10.30 -3.47
N TYR A 226 -22.42 9.32 -4.19
CA TYR A 226 -22.83 9.48 -5.58
C TYR A 226 -23.94 10.53 -5.77
N GLN A 227 -24.87 10.62 -4.81
CA GLN A 227 -25.92 11.66 -4.82
C GLN A 227 -25.36 13.05 -4.53
N GLU A 228 -24.42 13.17 -3.60
CA GLU A 228 -23.77 14.44 -3.25
C GLU A 228 -22.94 15.00 -4.41
N GLU A 229 -22.26 14.14 -5.17
CA GLU A 229 -21.47 14.53 -6.34
C GLU A 229 -22.36 15.03 -7.49
N ASN A 230 -23.51 14.40 -7.72
CA ASN A 230 -24.43 14.78 -8.81
C ASN A 230 -25.31 15.99 -8.48
N THR A 231 -25.26 16.50 -7.25
CA THR A 231 -26.05 17.67 -6.80
C THR A 231 -25.23 18.96 -6.79
N LYS A 232 -23.91 18.87 -7.01
CA LYS A 232 -22.96 19.99 -7.14
C LYS A 232 -22.74 20.35 -8.60
#